data_9f7788c0374fb9be605158853373c02c
#
_entry.id   9f7788c0374fb9be605158853373c02c
#
_cell.length_a   1.000
_cell.length_b   1.000
_cell.length_c   1.000
_cell.angle_alpha   90.00
_cell.angle_beta   90.00
_cell.angle_gamma   90.00
#
_symmetry.space_group_name_H-M   'P 1'
#
loop_
_entity.id
_entity.type
_entity.pdbx_description
1 polymer ?
#
loop_
_entity_poly.entity_id
_entity_poly.type
_entity_poly.pdbx_seq_one_letter_code
_entity_poly.pdbx_strand_id
1 'polypeptide(L)'
;ERLQRAAHPLADAPTVRISKLMAFELNELCTTGKKCIECLCTQENASTLAKWKNHLSAHIGSAGSVDGTETPQTTPPPPWYPTHEITYQHEPCRDERFRDPYNAGVNPEAFLYDDQYAARDKALMIYYKRLRELDVPEVMATILTDLGEEEPWEFHMEMSRQLWDEARHAMMGEVGFAAHNIDWTEIPINFTWSKNLNTQLTP
;
A
#
# COMPACT_ATOMS: atom_id res chain seq x y z
N GLU A 1 -2.09 -12.78 20.82
CA GLU A 1 -1.55 -13.63 21.90
C GLU A 1 -2.52 -13.84 23.07
N ARG A 2 -3.22 -12.81 23.59
CA ARG A 2 -4.19 -12.96 24.70
C ARG A 2 -5.33 -13.90 24.32
N LEU A 3 -5.91 -13.75 23.10
CA LEU A 3 -6.94 -14.65 22.60
C LEU A 3 -6.47 -16.11 22.55
N GLN A 4 -5.23 -16.36 22.13
CA GLN A 4 -4.66 -17.72 22.11
C GLN A 4 -4.53 -18.34 23.50
N ARG A 5 -4.25 -17.53 24.52
CA ARG A 5 -4.13 -17.99 25.90
C ARG A 5 -5.49 -18.23 26.59
N ALA A 6 -6.48 -17.41 26.21
CA ALA A 6 -7.84 -17.50 26.79
C ALA A 6 -8.70 -18.59 26.12
N ALA A 7 -8.43 -18.93 24.85
CA ALA A 7 -9.21 -19.91 24.10
C ALA A 7 -8.96 -21.34 24.62
N HIS A 8 -10.03 -22.15 24.67
CA HIS A 8 -9.94 -23.55 25.07
C HIS A 8 -9.30 -24.38 23.93
N PRO A 9 -8.22 -25.13 24.18
CA PRO A 9 -7.40 -25.76 23.14
C PRO A 9 -8.15 -26.78 22.27
N LEU A 10 -9.20 -27.39 22.78
CA LEU A 10 -10.02 -28.36 22.04
C LEU A 10 -11.30 -27.74 21.51
N ALA A 11 -12.08 -27.04 22.34
CA ALA A 11 -13.36 -26.46 21.93
C ALA A 11 -13.17 -25.35 20.89
N ASP A 12 -12.11 -24.55 21.04
CA ASP A 12 -11.80 -23.41 20.18
C ASP A 12 -10.63 -23.70 19.23
N ALA A 13 -10.35 -24.97 18.93
CA ALA A 13 -9.21 -25.37 18.10
C ALA A 13 -9.11 -24.62 16.75
N PRO A 14 -10.19 -24.38 15.98
CA PRO A 14 -10.15 -23.57 14.77
C PRO A 14 -9.71 -22.13 15.04
N THR A 15 -10.25 -21.50 16.06
CA THR A 15 -9.92 -20.13 16.48
C THR A 15 -8.47 -20.02 16.92
N VAL A 16 -7.98 -20.99 17.70
CA VAL A 16 -6.57 -21.06 18.12
C VAL A 16 -5.64 -21.16 16.90
N ARG A 17 -6.00 -21.99 15.91
CA ARG A 17 -5.22 -22.13 14.68
C ARG A 17 -5.16 -20.83 13.89
N ILE A 18 -6.31 -20.20 13.63
CA ILE A 18 -6.38 -18.92 12.92
C ILE A 18 -5.57 -17.85 13.65
N SER A 19 -5.71 -17.74 14.96
CA SER A 19 -4.97 -16.78 15.78
C SER A 19 -3.45 -16.98 15.71
N LYS A 20 -2.97 -18.21 15.56
CA LYS A 20 -1.53 -18.49 15.37
C LYS A 20 -1.04 -18.01 14.00
N LEU A 21 -1.80 -18.24 12.94
CA LEU A 21 -1.47 -17.76 11.60
C LEU A 21 -1.46 -16.22 11.55
N MET A 22 -2.50 -15.59 12.11
CA MET A 22 -2.56 -14.14 12.23
C MET A 22 -1.41 -13.56 13.06
N ALA A 23 -0.99 -14.21 14.13
CA ALA A 23 0.13 -13.74 14.94
C ALA A 23 1.45 -13.78 14.16
N PHE A 24 1.64 -14.78 13.31
CA PHE A 24 2.81 -14.85 12.43
C PHE A 24 2.84 -13.69 11.44
N GLU A 25 1.77 -13.47 10.69
CA GLU A 25 1.65 -12.37 9.74
C GLU A 25 1.77 -10.99 10.41
N LEU A 26 1.11 -10.80 11.56
CA LEU A 26 1.20 -9.55 12.32
C LEU A 26 2.63 -9.27 12.82
N ASN A 27 3.42 -10.29 13.15
CA ASN A 27 4.83 -10.08 13.51
C ASN A 27 5.67 -9.56 12.34
N GLU A 28 5.43 -10.06 11.13
CA GLU A 28 6.09 -9.55 9.92
C GLU A 28 5.67 -8.10 9.63
N LEU A 29 4.36 -7.83 9.68
CA LEU A 29 3.82 -6.48 9.50
C LEU A 29 4.36 -5.50 10.55
N CYS A 30 4.41 -5.90 11.83
CA CYS A 30 5.00 -5.09 12.89
C CYS A 30 6.48 -4.81 12.67
N THR A 31 7.22 -5.79 12.15
CA THR A 31 8.65 -5.64 11.85
C THR A 31 8.85 -4.64 10.72
N THR A 32 8.07 -4.76 9.65
CA THR A 32 8.10 -3.83 8.52
C THR A 32 7.64 -2.43 8.93
N GLY A 33 6.53 -2.34 9.66
CA GLY A 33 6.01 -1.05 10.16
C GLY A 33 7.00 -0.33 11.08
N LYS A 34 7.74 -1.04 11.94
CA LYS A 34 8.81 -0.45 12.75
C LYS A 34 9.90 0.16 11.88
N LYS A 35 10.37 -0.55 10.86
CA LYS A 35 11.38 -0.02 9.92
C LYS A 35 10.87 1.23 9.19
N CYS A 36 9.62 1.23 8.74
CA CYS A 36 9.02 2.41 8.12
C CYS A 36 8.98 3.60 9.09
N ILE A 37 8.54 3.37 10.33
CA ILE A 37 8.51 4.42 11.35
C ILE A 37 9.92 4.94 11.65
N GLU A 38 10.90 4.05 11.78
CA GLU A 38 12.30 4.43 12.02
C GLU A 38 12.85 5.32 10.88
N CYS A 39 12.50 5.04 9.63
CA CYS A 39 12.88 5.89 8.50
C CYS A 39 12.22 7.28 8.54
N LEU A 40 10.99 7.39 9.07
CA LEU A 40 10.23 8.63 9.12
C LEU A 40 10.50 9.44 10.41
N CYS A 41 11.07 8.81 11.45
CA CYS A 41 11.36 9.45 12.71
C CYS A 41 12.66 10.27 12.62
N THR A 42 12.53 11.58 12.75
CA THR A 42 13.64 12.52 12.82
C THR A 42 13.69 13.15 14.20
N GLN A 43 14.80 13.85 14.50
CA GLN A 43 14.88 14.65 15.74
C GLN A 43 13.83 15.76 15.78
N GLU A 44 13.45 16.29 14.62
CA GLU A 44 12.47 17.37 14.50
C GLU A 44 11.05 16.92 14.87
N ASN A 45 10.65 15.70 14.50
CA ASN A 45 9.31 15.19 14.76
C ASN A 45 9.20 14.31 16.02
N ALA A 46 10.29 14.00 16.69
CA ALA A 46 10.33 13.13 17.86
C ALA A 46 9.37 13.56 19.00
N SER A 47 9.28 14.87 19.26
CA SER A 47 8.38 15.43 20.28
C SER A 47 6.91 15.21 19.92
N THR A 48 6.53 15.42 18.67
CA THR A 48 5.17 15.22 18.14
C THR A 48 4.80 13.75 18.17
N LEU A 49 5.73 12.89 17.78
CA LEU A 49 5.55 11.44 17.83
C LEU A 49 5.33 10.92 19.26
N ALA A 50 6.09 11.45 20.23
CA ALA A 50 5.93 11.11 21.63
C ALA A 50 4.55 11.53 22.17
N LYS A 51 4.08 12.72 21.83
CA LYS A 51 2.73 13.19 22.17
C LYS A 51 1.64 12.29 21.58
N TRP A 52 1.77 11.96 20.31
CA TRP A 52 0.84 11.05 19.64
C TRP A 52 0.80 9.66 20.28
N LYS A 53 1.96 9.09 20.56
CA LYS A 53 2.08 7.80 21.25
C LYS A 53 1.43 7.81 22.63
N ASN A 54 1.64 8.87 23.40
CA ASN A 54 1.01 9.03 24.71
C ASN A 54 -0.52 9.16 24.60
N HIS A 55 -1.00 9.90 23.59
CA HIS A 55 -2.43 10.04 23.31
C HIS A 55 -3.08 8.69 22.97
N LEU A 56 -2.48 7.90 22.10
CA LEU A 56 -2.96 6.54 21.77
C LEU A 56 -2.96 5.63 23.01
N SER A 57 -1.90 5.68 23.82
CA SER A 57 -1.81 4.89 25.05
C SER A 57 -2.89 5.27 26.05
N ALA A 58 -3.24 6.54 26.15
CA ALA A 58 -4.31 7.00 27.03
C ALA A 58 -5.70 6.52 26.56
N HIS A 59 -5.97 6.51 25.26
CA HIS A 59 -7.19 5.92 24.70
C HIS A 59 -7.28 4.42 24.99
N ILE A 60 -6.20 3.67 24.80
CA ILE A 60 -6.15 2.24 25.09
C ILE A 60 -6.39 1.98 26.58
N GLY A 61 -5.76 2.76 27.46
CA GLY A 61 -5.97 2.67 28.91
C GLY A 61 -7.40 2.99 29.35
N SER A 62 -8.03 3.99 28.72
CA SER A 62 -9.43 4.35 29.02
C SER A 62 -10.43 3.30 28.54
N ALA A 63 -10.09 2.51 27.55
CA ALA A 63 -10.91 1.39 27.04
C ALA A 63 -10.71 0.08 27.84
N GLY A 64 -9.84 0.05 28.82
CA GLY A 64 -9.52 -1.17 29.56
C GLY A 64 -8.56 -2.10 28.80
N SER A 65 -7.54 -1.52 28.15
CA SER A 65 -6.59 -2.21 27.29
C SER A 65 -7.16 -2.57 25.91
N VAL A 66 -6.36 -3.18 25.07
CA VAL A 66 -6.71 -3.53 23.66
C VAL A 66 -7.90 -4.51 23.58
N ASP A 67 -8.08 -5.36 24.57
CA ASP A 67 -9.13 -6.38 24.63
C ASP A 67 -10.25 -6.07 25.62
N GLY A 68 -10.20 -4.90 26.29
CA GLY A 68 -11.22 -4.47 27.24
C GLY A 68 -11.26 -5.29 28.54
N THR A 69 -10.23 -6.10 28.85
CA THR A 69 -10.22 -6.97 30.04
C THR A 69 -9.66 -6.31 31.28
N GLU A 70 -9.01 -5.17 31.14
CA GLU A 70 -8.46 -4.40 32.26
C GLU A 70 -9.46 -3.34 32.74
N THR A 71 -9.37 -2.97 34.01
CA THR A 71 -10.21 -1.88 34.53
C THR A 71 -9.84 -0.56 33.84
N PRO A 72 -10.78 0.16 33.23
CA PRO A 72 -10.53 1.48 32.65
C PRO A 72 -9.89 2.43 33.66
N GLN A 73 -8.74 3.00 33.32
CA GLN A 73 -7.94 3.75 34.29
C GLN A 73 -8.28 5.24 34.35
N THR A 74 -8.81 5.81 33.26
CA THR A 74 -9.08 7.25 33.15
C THR A 74 -10.23 7.54 32.17
N THR A 75 -10.73 8.77 32.20
CA THR A 75 -11.58 9.29 31.13
C THR A 75 -10.80 9.35 29.82
N PRO A 76 -11.37 8.97 28.68
CA PRO A 76 -10.69 9.05 27.40
C PRO A 76 -10.24 10.48 27.11
N PRO A 77 -9.03 10.69 26.60
CA PRO A 77 -8.59 12.02 26.20
C PRO A 77 -9.46 12.54 25.04
N PRO A 78 -9.51 13.87 24.83
CA PRO A 78 -10.22 14.42 23.69
C PRO A 78 -9.60 13.88 22.39
N PRO A 79 -10.41 13.70 21.34
CA PRO A 79 -9.92 13.28 20.05
C PRO A 79 -8.79 14.17 19.54
N TRP A 80 -7.79 13.58 18.95
CA TRP A 80 -6.73 14.33 18.27
C TRP A 80 -7.10 14.50 16.80
N TYR A 81 -7.51 15.67 16.44
CA TYR A 81 -7.77 16.01 15.05
C TYR A 81 -6.56 16.69 14.42
N PRO A 82 -6.25 16.43 13.14
CA PRO A 82 -5.25 17.21 12.42
C PRO A 82 -5.67 18.69 12.41
N THR A 83 -4.68 19.57 12.48
CA THR A 83 -4.91 21.03 12.49
C THR A 83 -5.31 21.58 11.12
N HIS A 84 -5.22 20.77 10.08
CA HIS A 84 -5.63 21.08 8.73
C HIS A 84 -6.35 19.88 8.10
N GLU A 85 -7.25 20.20 7.22
CA GLU A 85 -7.93 19.21 6.42
C GLU A 85 -6.92 18.47 5.53
N ILE A 86 -7.03 17.15 5.50
CA ILE A 86 -6.21 16.33 4.61
C ILE A 86 -6.89 16.35 3.24
N THR A 87 -6.21 16.95 2.27
CA THR A 87 -6.67 16.97 0.88
C THR A 87 -5.96 15.85 0.10
N TYR A 88 -6.74 14.99 -0.53
CA TYR A 88 -6.19 13.95 -1.39
C TYR A 88 -5.58 14.57 -2.66
N GLN A 89 -4.40 14.08 -3.04
CA GLN A 89 -3.68 14.53 -4.24
C GLN A 89 -4.03 13.61 -5.41
N HIS A 90 -4.94 14.05 -6.28
CA HIS A 90 -5.37 13.27 -7.44
C HIS A 90 -4.27 13.14 -8.52
N GLU A 91 -3.37 14.10 -8.62
CA GLU A 91 -2.22 13.96 -9.51
C GLU A 91 -1.18 13.03 -8.87
N PRO A 92 -0.81 11.91 -9.53
CA PRO A 92 0.18 10.99 -9.02
C PRO A 92 1.52 11.69 -8.78
N CYS A 93 2.06 11.51 -7.57
CA CYS A 93 3.35 12.09 -7.19
C CYS A 93 4.42 10.99 -7.24
N ARG A 94 5.25 11.03 -8.27
CA ARG A 94 6.34 10.09 -8.49
C ARG A 94 7.69 10.73 -8.14
N ASP A 95 8.60 9.94 -7.62
CA ASP A 95 9.97 10.35 -7.32
C ASP A 95 10.92 10.11 -8.51
N GLU A 96 12.20 10.44 -8.32
CA GLU A 96 13.22 10.37 -9.38
C GLU A 96 13.46 8.98 -9.96
N ARG A 97 12.98 7.91 -9.32
CA ARG A 97 13.05 6.54 -9.85
C ARG A 97 12.11 6.32 -11.02
N PHE A 98 11.05 7.13 -11.14
CA PHE A 98 10.01 7.02 -12.16
C PHE A 98 10.11 8.21 -13.11
N ARG A 99 11.12 8.19 -13.98
CA ARG A 99 11.29 9.20 -15.02
C ARG A 99 10.13 9.09 -16.02
N ASP A 100 9.42 10.16 -16.19
CA ASP A 100 8.29 10.21 -17.11
C ASP A 100 8.56 11.11 -18.31
N PRO A 101 8.94 10.57 -19.44
CA PRO A 101 8.76 11.29 -20.68
C PRO A 101 7.30 11.19 -21.07
N TYR A 102 6.66 12.30 -21.19
CA TYR A 102 5.28 12.43 -21.60
C TYR A 102 5.05 11.61 -22.90
N ASN A 103 4.37 10.49 -22.76
CA ASN A 103 3.88 9.62 -23.82
C ASN A 103 4.81 9.46 -25.05
N ALA A 104 5.78 8.58 -24.95
CA ALA A 104 6.72 8.30 -26.04
C ALA A 104 6.11 7.56 -27.24
N GLY A 105 4.80 7.29 -27.25
CA GLY A 105 4.10 6.64 -28.38
C GLY A 105 4.52 5.18 -28.63
N VAL A 106 5.05 4.51 -27.63
CA VAL A 106 5.46 3.10 -27.75
C VAL A 106 4.24 2.20 -27.85
N ASN A 107 4.17 1.40 -28.91
CA ASN A 107 3.18 0.33 -29.04
C ASN A 107 3.83 -1.02 -28.74
N PRO A 108 3.78 -1.50 -27.49
CA PRO A 108 4.42 -2.76 -27.09
C PRO A 108 3.81 -3.98 -27.77
N GLU A 109 2.54 -3.95 -28.14
CA GLU A 109 1.86 -5.04 -28.83
C GLU A 109 2.44 -5.28 -30.21
N ALA A 110 2.62 -4.23 -31.00
CA ALA A 110 3.23 -4.34 -32.33
C ALA A 110 4.64 -4.93 -32.25
N PHE A 111 5.43 -4.47 -31.29
CA PHE A 111 6.77 -5.00 -31.05
C PHE A 111 6.79 -6.49 -30.70
N LEU A 112 5.87 -6.95 -29.85
CA LEU A 112 5.77 -8.35 -29.43
C LEU A 112 5.43 -9.31 -30.55
N TYR A 113 4.65 -8.86 -31.52
CA TYR A 113 4.20 -9.68 -32.67
C TYR A 113 5.10 -9.58 -33.88
N ASP A 114 6.14 -8.76 -33.85
CA ASP A 114 7.10 -8.60 -34.95
C ASP A 114 8.20 -9.67 -34.84
N ASP A 115 8.24 -10.60 -35.82
CA ASP A 115 9.20 -11.71 -35.84
C ASP A 115 10.65 -11.28 -36.12
N GLN A 116 10.88 -10.02 -36.46
CA GLN A 116 12.23 -9.48 -36.65
C GLN A 116 12.99 -9.31 -35.31
N TYR A 117 12.28 -9.19 -34.22
CA TYR A 117 12.88 -9.01 -32.90
C TYR A 117 13.21 -10.35 -32.22
N ALA A 118 14.35 -10.39 -31.54
CA ALA A 118 14.77 -11.55 -30.77
C ALA A 118 13.84 -11.82 -29.60
N ALA A 119 13.73 -13.09 -29.19
CA ALA A 119 12.91 -13.49 -28.04
C ALA A 119 13.28 -12.74 -26.76
N ARG A 120 14.58 -12.44 -26.55
CA ARG A 120 15.06 -11.66 -25.40
C ARG A 120 14.46 -10.25 -25.41
N ASP A 121 14.45 -9.59 -26.55
CA ASP A 121 13.95 -8.21 -26.66
C ASP A 121 12.44 -8.18 -26.44
N LYS A 122 11.73 -9.17 -26.94
CA LYS A 122 10.29 -9.36 -26.65
C LYS A 122 10.04 -9.61 -25.15
N ALA A 123 10.87 -10.38 -24.47
CA ALA A 123 10.76 -10.58 -23.02
C ALA A 123 10.99 -9.28 -22.24
N LEU A 124 11.98 -8.48 -22.61
CA LEU A 124 12.23 -7.17 -22.00
C LEU A 124 11.04 -6.22 -22.22
N MET A 125 10.38 -6.28 -23.37
CA MET A 125 9.17 -5.50 -23.63
C MET A 125 8.00 -5.94 -22.74
N ILE A 126 7.89 -7.23 -22.42
CA ILE A 126 6.88 -7.72 -21.47
C ILE A 126 7.16 -7.18 -20.07
N TYR A 127 8.42 -7.16 -19.63
CA TYR A 127 8.79 -6.55 -18.35
C TYR A 127 8.51 -5.05 -18.32
N TYR A 128 8.74 -4.36 -19.42
CA TYR A 128 8.37 -2.95 -19.56
C TYR A 128 6.85 -2.73 -19.42
N LYS A 129 6.03 -3.58 -20.05
CA LYS A 129 4.57 -3.53 -19.88
C LYS A 129 4.17 -3.71 -18.42
N ARG A 130 4.79 -4.68 -17.73
CA ARG A 130 4.53 -4.89 -16.30
C ARG A 130 4.93 -3.67 -15.46
N LEU A 131 6.11 -3.12 -15.70
CA LEU A 131 6.56 -1.93 -14.99
C LEU A 131 5.60 -0.74 -15.17
N ARG A 132 5.01 -0.59 -16.35
CA ARG A 132 4.00 0.44 -16.62
C ARG A 132 2.68 0.24 -15.88
N GLU A 133 2.37 -0.94 -15.41
CA GLU A 133 1.16 -1.21 -14.62
C GLU A 133 1.16 -0.50 -13.25
N LEU A 134 2.21 0.24 -12.92
CA LEU A 134 2.22 1.19 -11.81
C LEU A 134 1.09 2.24 -11.91
N ASP A 135 0.65 2.57 -13.11
CA ASP A 135 -0.45 3.51 -13.37
C ASP A 135 -1.79 3.03 -12.79
N VAL A 136 -2.03 1.72 -12.76
CA VAL A 136 -3.32 1.16 -12.34
C VAL A 136 -3.57 1.34 -10.84
N PRO A 137 -2.63 1.02 -9.92
CA PRO A 137 -2.77 1.33 -8.49
C PRO A 137 -3.01 2.81 -8.20
N GLU A 138 -2.41 3.71 -8.98
CA GLU A 138 -2.61 5.16 -8.85
C GLU A 138 -4.07 5.56 -9.13
N VAL A 139 -4.68 4.99 -10.17
CA VAL A 139 -6.10 5.20 -10.49
C VAL A 139 -7.00 4.56 -9.45
N MET A 140 -6.72 3.33 -9.04
CA MET A 140 -7.52 2.62 -8.04
C MET A 140 -7.50 3.29 -6.68
N ALA A 141 -6.38 3.89 -6.28
CA ALA A 141 -6.29 4.66 -5.04
C ALA A 141 -7.21 5.89 -5.07
N THR A 142 -7.31 6.54 -6.22
CA THR A 142 -8.25 7.66 -6.42
C THR A 142 -9.70 7.19 -6.32
N ILE A 143 -10.05 6.12 -7.01
CA ILE A 143 -11.41 5.54 -6.96
C ILE A 143 -11.79 5.18 -5.53
N LEU A 144 -10.91 4.49 -4.80
CA LEU A 144 -11.15 4.13 -3.39
C LEU A 144 -11.35 5.35 -2.48
N THR A 145 -10.68 6.46 -2.81
CA THR A 145 -10.78 7.69 -2.03
C THR A 145 -12.06 8.46 -2.35
N ASP A 146 -12.38 8.61 -3.63
CA ASP A 146 -13.49 9.43 -4.09
C ASP A 146 -14.85 8.76 -3.82
N LEU A 147 -14.93 7.42 -3.92
CA LEU A 147 -16.15 6.64 -3.66
C LEU A 147 -16.22 6.06 -2.24
N GLY A 148 -15.36 6.51 -1.33
CA GLY A 148 -15.17 5.91 -0.02
C GLY A 148 -16.39 5.85 0.89
N GLU A 149 -17.36 6.73 0.74
CA GLU A 149 -18.59 6.76 1.54
C GLU A 149 -19.84 6.26 0.79
N GLU A 150 -19.75 6.09 -0.51
CA GLU A 150 -20.88 5.76 -1.37
C GLU A 150 -21.01 4.25 -1.64
N GLU A 151 -19.92 3.54 -1.63
CA GLU A 151 -19.85 2.13 -2.00
C GLU A 151 -19.84 1.18 -0.78
N PRO A 152 -20.35 -0.04 -0.92
CA PRO A 152 -20.36 -1.03 0.16
C PRO A 152 -18.94 -1.51 0.50
N TRP A 153 -18.77 -2.03 1.72
CA TRP A 153 -17.46 -2.51 2.21
C TRP A 153 -16.80 -3.55 1.31
N GLU A 154 -17.60 -4.42 0.69
CA GLU A 154 -17.15 -5.44 -0.23
C GLU A 154 -16.45 -4.84 -1.46
N PHE A 155 -16.95 -3.72 -1.98
CA PHE A 155 -16.30 -2.98 -3.06
C PHE A 155 -14.88 -2.53 -2.64
N HIS A 156 -14.73 -1.95 -1.46
CA HIS A 156 -13.43 -1.49 -0.96
C HIS A 156 -12.45 -2.65 -0.79
N MET A 157 -12.93 -3.80 -0.31
CA MET A 157 -12.10 -4.99 -0.16
C MET A 157 -11.61 -5.53 -1.51
N GLU A 158 -12.49 -5.67 -2.49
CA GLU A 158 -12.15 -6.18 -3.82
C GLU A 158 -11.26 -5.20 -4.58
N MET A 159 -11.56 -3.90 -4.53
CA MET A 159 -10.74 -2.86 -5.17
C MET A 159 -9.34 -2.78 -4.55
N SER A 160 -9.22 -2.86 -3.22
CA SER A 160 -7.92 -2.89 -2.53
C SER A 160 -7.11 -4.12 -2.89
N ARG A 161 -7.77 -5.27 -3.05
CA ARG A 161 -7.13 -6.51 -3.49
C ARG A 161 -6.60 -6.37 -4.92
N GLN A 162 -7.39 -5.82 -5.82
CA GLN A 162 -6.99 -5.60 -7.20
C GLN A 162 -5.85 -4.56 -7.29
N LEU A 163 -5.91 -3.48 -6.51
CA LEU A 163 -4.82 -2.51 -6.39
C LEU A 163 -3.50 -3.20 -6.03
N TRP A 164 -3.53 -4.10 -5.05
CA TRP A 164 -2.35 -4.86 -4.66
C TRP A 164 -1.86 -5.81 -5.75
N ASP A 165 -2.78 -6.46 -6.48
CA ASP A 165 -2.41 -7.34 -7.60
C ASP A 165 -1.70 -6.56 -8.70
N GLU A 166 -2.18 -5.37 -9.06
CA GLU A 166 -1.54 -4.50 -10.05
C GLU A 166 -0.18 -3.96 -9.58
N ALA A 167 -0.06 -3.60 -8.31
CA ALA A 167 1.23 -3.21 -7.73
C ALA A 167 2.26 -4.35 -7.84
N ARG A 168 1.84 -5.61 -7.61
CA ARG A 168 2.71 -6.78 -7.80
C ARG A 168 3.08 -7.02 -9.26
N HIS A 169 2.20 -6.68 -10.21
CA HIS A 169 2.52 -6.73 -11.63
C HIS A 169 3.64 -5.74 -11.98
N ALA A 170 3.59 -4.52 -11.45
CA ALA A 170 4.68 -3.56 -11.61
C ALA A 170 6.00 -4.09 -11.02
N MET A 171 5.96 -4.71 -9.84
CA MET A 171 7.14 -5.35 -9.22
C MET A 171 7.71 -6.49 -10.07
N MET A 172 6.88 -7.24 -10.83
CA MET A 172 7.39 -8.23 -11.79
C MET A 172 8.27 -7.58 -12.86
N GLY A 173 7.92 -6.38 -13.31
CA GLY A 173 8.75 -5.61 -14.24
C GLY A 173 10.10 -5.28 -13.62
N GLU A 174 10.14 -4.78 -12.40
CA GLU A 174 11.37 -4.49 -11.66
C GLU A 174 12.28 -5.72 -11.54
N VAL A 175 11.73 -6.83 -11.04
CA VAL A 175 12.45 -8.08 -10.86
C VAL A 175 12.95 -8.62 -12.21
N GLY A 176 12.13 -8.52 -13.26
CA GLY A 176 12.50 -8.95 -14.60
C GLY A 176 13.71 -8.21 -15.15
N PHE A 177 13.74 -6.89 -15.05
CA PHE A 177 14.89 -6.08 -15.46
C PHE A 177 16.12 -6.34 -14.60
N ALA A 178 15.97 -6.41 -13.29
CA ALA A 178 17.06 -6.71 -12.37
C ALA A 178 17.70 -8.08 -12.67
N ALA A 179 16.90 -9.10 -13.01
CA ALA A 179 17.39 -10.42 -13.39
C ALA A 179 18.23 -10.41 -14.69
N HIS A 180 18.05 -9.39 -15.52
CA HIS A 180 18.83 -9.15 -16.72
C HIS A 180 20.00 -8.15 -16.54
N ASN A 181 20.27 -7.74 -15.31
CA ASN A 181 21.25 -6.71 -14.95
C ASN A 181 20.97 -5.35 -15.63
N ILE A 182 19.70 -5.00 -15.77
CA ILE A 182 19.26 -3.73 -16.30
C ILE A 182 18.71 -2.91 -15.12
N ASP A 183 19.22 -1.71 -14.98
CA ASP A 183 18.69 -0.75 -14.01
C ASP A 183 17.35 -0.21 -14.52
N TRP A 184 16.28 -0.70 -13.95
CA TRP A 184 14.93 -0.32 -14.34
C TRP A 184 14.61 1.15 -14.01
N THR A 185 15.32 1.77 -13.06
CA THR A 185 15.12 3.18 -12.70
C THR A 185 15.56 4.14 -13.81
N GLU A 186 16.39 3.66 -14.73
CA GLU A 186 16.79 4.42 -15.93
C GLU A 186 15.79 4.31 -17.08
N ILE A 187 14.76 3.45 -16.95
CA ILE A 187 13.75 3.24 -17.99
C ILE A 187 12.62 4.25 -17.80
N PRO A 188 12.33 5.09 -18.81
CA PRO A 188 11.23 6.05 -18.72
C PRO A 188 9.88 5.35 -18.65
N ILE A 189 9.07 5.70 -17.63
CA ILE A 189 7.74 5.17 -17.43
C ILE A 189 6.72 6.31 -17.59
N ASN A 190 5.84 6.15 -18.55
CA ASN A 190 4.79 7.10 -18.82
C ASN A 190 3.64 6.94 -17.79
N PHE A 191 3.19 8.03 -17.17
CA PHE A 191 2.05 8.07 -16.27
C PHE A 191 0.89 8.96 -16.77
N THR A 192 0.94 9.37 -18.03
CA THR A 192 -0.09 10.24 -18.63
C THR A 192 -1.49 9.66 -18.47
N TRP A 193 -1.61 8.34 -18.53
CA TRP A 193 -2.89 7.65 -18.41
C TRP A 193 -3.49 7.83 -17.00
N SER A 194 -2.77 7.49 -15.96
CA SER A 194 -3.25 7.66 -14.57
C SER A 194 -3.48 9.13 -14.24
N LYS A 195 -2.58 10.03 -14.67
CA LYS A 195 -2.76 11.46 -14.48
C LYS A 195 -4.06 11.96 -15.12
N ASN A 196 -4.32 11.60 -16.36
CA ASN A 196 -5.54 12.06 -17.05
C ASN A 196 -6.80 11.48 -16.42
N LEU A 197 -6.81 10.20 -16.07
CA LEU A 197 -7.95 9.59 -15.39
C LEU A 197 -8.22 10.25 -14.03
N ASN A 198 -7.19 10.52 -13.26
CA ASN A 198 -7.34 11.06 -11.91
C ASN A 198 -7.64 12.57 -11.87
N THR A 199 -7.34 13.32 -12.94
CA THR A 199 -7.47 14.79 -12.93
C THR A 199 -8.49 15.36 -13.91
N GLN A 200 -8.90 14.59 -14.91
CA GLN A 200 -9.77 15.07 -15.99
C GLN A 200 -11.09 14.31 -16.12
N LEU A 201 -11.17 13.13 -15.56
CA LEU A 201 -12.37 12.32 -15.54
C LEU A 201 -12.90 12.24 -14.12
N THR A 202 -14.21 12.35 -13.98
CA THR A 202 -14.91 11.95 -12.75
C THR A 202 -15.13 10.44 -12.78
N PRO A 203 -14.97 9.76 -11.66
CA PRO A 203 -15.30 8.35 -11.52
C PRO A 203 -16.74 8.04 -11.88
#